data_71b3ec64496d7b19c2e1c8a8a2bf1461
#
_entry.id   71b3ec64496d7b19c2e1c8a8a2bf1461
#
_cell.length_a   1.000
_cell.length_b   1.000
_cell.length_c   1.000
_cell.angle_alpha   90.00
_cell.angle_beta   90.00
_cell.angle_gamma   90.00
#
_symmetry.space_group_name_H-M   'P 1'
#
loop_
_entity.id
_entity.type
_entity.pdbx_description
1 polymer ?
#
loop_
_entity_poly.entity_id
_entity_poly.type
_entity_poly.pdbx_seq_one_letter_code
_entity_poly.pdbx_strand_id
1 'polypeptide(L)'
;MSVSRASSLTAQEVKKISAGVIAGGGEPHSLKSPTISLTAQTRAGTDILRLRDGWRIAMATMVVPVQYVQVTGGDAMAETVARGEVLMGATAAKVRGAQVGDVLILRDHKFRMHPFVVGAIVADEFVDWGDLLMANTAAASLGEMAVSRIAITSIDSPSSVIAGLKKRGITIGTVYRLRTSWDRENPDGTLGTATTKKLLGEFSYRPTVGSSILVAGSWTSRNIAWKMRYTDIKLGNNCHRIVAVAIQGALTEIKSAGLSRFVNTQNSNRYGGCFVGRYNRHAGNFGAPSRHAWGMAIDINTDTNPQGGVPQMNCAVVRIFRKWGFAWGGNFWPADGMHFEYVGERRDQLGYPSQYCPNRAPLPAVRLPQFGTTTTTVPAESTTTSTTSIPDSTTTTAPIT
;
A
#
# COMPACT_ATOMS: atom_id res chain seq x y z
N MET A 1 12.82 11.60 -0.12
CA MET A 1 12.62 10.96 -1.45
C MET A 1 13.04 9.50 -1.42
N SER A 2 12.65 8.69 -2.41
CA SER A 2 13.17 7.32 -2.54
C SER A 2 13.24 6.87 -4.00
N VAL A 3 14.25 6.04 -4.33
CA VAL A 3 14.42 5.39 -5.63
C VAL A 3 14.22 3.89 -5.47
N SER A 4 13.38 3.30 -6.30
CA SER A 4 13.07 1.88 -6.32
C SER A 4 12.93 1.35 -7.75
N ARG A 5 12.87 0.01 -7.89
CA ARG A 5 12.49 -0.67 -9.13
C ARG A 5 11.42 -1.74 -8.83
N ALA A 6 10.86 -2.33 -9.86
CA ALA A 6 9.82 -3.36 -9.72
C ALA A 6 10.29 -4.64 -8.99
N SER A 7 11.59 -4.88 -8.96
CA SER A 7 12.24 -5.95 -8.17
C SER A 7 13.24 -5.34 -7.19
N SER A 8 13.86 -6.17 -6.35
CA SER A 8 14.95 -5.72 -5.50
C SER A 8 16.12 -5.16 -6.30
N LEU A 9 16.84 -4.22 -5.71
CA LEU A 9 18.04 -3.62 -6.28
C LEU A 9 19.23 -4.58 -6.16
N THR A 10 20.02 -4.72 -7.22
CA THR A 10 21.29 -5.42 -7.16
C THR A 10 22.35 -4.59 -6.44
N ALA A 11 23.41 -5.23 -5.95
CA ALA A 11 24.51 -4.51 -5.28
C ALA A 11 25.14 -3.42 -6.18
N GLN A 12 25.24 -3.66 -7.50
CA GLN A 12 25.73 -2.68 -8.44
C GLN A 12 24.78 -1.49 -8.60
N GLU A 13 23.47 -1.72 -8.64
CA GLU A 13 22.46 -0.64 -8.68
C GLU A 13 22.46 0.18 -7.40
N VAL A 14 22.52 -0.47 -6.24
CA VAL A 14 22.67 0.22 -4.95
C VAL A 14 23.88 1.14 -4.97
N LYS A 15 25.06 0.67 -5.40
CA LYS A 15 26.26 1.49 -5.51
C LYS A 15 26.10 2.67 -6.47
N LYS A 16 25.54 2.44 -7.66
CA LYS A 16 25.31 3.50 -8.66
C LYS A 16 24.30 4.54 -8.19
N ILE A 17 23.18 4.11 -7.61
CA ILE A 17 22.14 5.01 -7.09
C ILE A 17 22.72 5.83 -5.95
N SER A 18 23.37 5.21 -4.97
CA SER A 18 23.97 5.93 -3.84
C SER A 18 25.00 6.97 -4.30
N ALA A 19 25.88 6.61 -5.22
CA ALA A 19 26.87 7.55 -5.78
C ALA A 19 26.19 8.70 -6.56
N GLY A 20 25.08 8.45 -7.23
CA GLY A 20 24.29 9.47 -7.93
C GLY A 20 23.59 10.43 -6.97
N VAL A 21 23.05 9.90 -5.88
CA VAL A 21 22.40 10.68 -4.80
C VAL A 21 23.42 11.60 -4.14
N ILE A 22 24.58 11.08 -3.72
CA ILE A 22 25.66 11.86 -3.11
C ILE A 22 26.13 12.98 -4.07
N ALA A 23 26.33 12.66 -5.35
CA ALA A 23 26.72 13.67 -6.34
C ALA A 23 25.65 14.73 -6.59
N GLY A 24 24.40 14.46 -6.22
CA GLY A 24 23.28 15.40 -6.27
C GLY A 24 22.99 16.12 -4.94
N GLY A 25 23.89 16.00 -3.93
CA GLY A 25 23.76 16.68 -2.63
C GLY A 25 22.79 16.02 -1.67
N GLY A 26 22.44 14.74 -1.87
CA GLY A 26 21.57 13.98 -0.97
C GLY A 26 22.30 12.89 -0.19
N GLU A 27 21.69 12.40 0.87
CA GLU A 27 22.20 11.31 1.69
C GLU A 27 21.40 10.02 1.41
N PRO A 28 22.04 8.93 0.87
CA PRO A 28 21.37 7.70 0.52
C PRO A 28 21.33 6.71 1.68
N HIS A 29 20.17 6.09 1.90
CA HIS A 29 19.97 5.02 2.87
C HIS A 29 19.36 3.79 2.19
N SER A 30 20.03 2.63 2.32
CA SER A 30 19.52 1.36 1.78
C SER A 30 18.44 0.79 2.70
N LEU A 31 17.22 0.67 2.18
CA LEU A 31 16.08 0.11 2.89
C LEU A 31 15.72 -1.27 2.33
N LYS A 32 15.38 -2.20 3.22
CA LYS A 32 14.90 -3.53 2.90
C LYS A 32 13.49 -3.70 3.46
N SER A 33 12.64 -4.42 2.76
CA SER A 33 11.23 -4.58 3.15
C SER A 33 10.84 -6.06 3.18
N PRO A 34 11.47 -6.89 4.05
CA PRO A 34 11.12 -8.30 4.18
C PRO A 34 9.78 -8.48 4.88
N THR A 35 9.16 -9.64 4.66
CA THR A 35 8.12 -10.16 5.53
C THR A 35 8.72 -11.25 6.41
N ILE A 36 8.81 -11.00 7.71
CA ILE A 36 9.40 -11.91 8.67
C ILE A 36 8.30 -12.72 9.35
N SER A 37 8.60 -13.95 9.74
CA SER A 37 7.63 -14.85 10.38
C SER A 37 7.65 -14.71 11.88
N LEU A 38 6.53 -14.28 12.49
CA LEU A 38 6.32 -14.34 13.93
C LEU A 38 5.78 -15.72 14.31
N THR A 39 6.32 -16.32 15.37
CA THR A 39 5.91 -17.63 15.90
C THR A 39 5.40 -17.56 17.34
N ALA A 40 5.89 -16.61 18.13
CA ALA A 40 5.40 -16.38 19.50
C ALA A 40 5.57 -14.91 19.90
N GLN A 41 4.80 -14.50 20.89
CA GLN A 41 4.91 -13.23 21.60
C GLN A 41 4.76 -13.50 23.10
N THR A 42 5.70 -13.00 23.89
CA THR A 42 5.68 -13.16 25.35
C THR A 42 5.72 -11.80 26.04
N ARG A 43 5.15 -11.72 27.23
CA ARG A 43 5.18 -10.56 28.11
C ARG A 43 5.63 -11.01 29.50
N ALA A 44 6.72 -10.45 30.02
CA ALA A 44 7.31 -10.84 31.29
C ALA A 44 7.45 -12.39 31.44
N GLY A 45 7.89 -13.05 30.36
CA GLY A 45 8.06 -14.51 30.32
C GLY A 45 6.80 -15.32 30.07
N THR A 46 5.60 -14.70 30.07
CA THR A 46 4.33 -15.40 29.82
C THR A 46 3.94 -15.32 28.36
N ASP A 47 3.46 -16.44 27.79
CA ASP A 47 2.98 -16.47 26.42
C ASP A 47 1.69 -15.64 26.24
N ILE A 48 1.77 -14.61 25.42
CA ILE A 48 0.59 -13.90 24.88
C ILE A 48 0.09 -14.60 23.63
N LEU A 49 1.03 -15.09 22.82
CA LEU A 49 0.77 -15.87 21.62
C LEU A 49 1.85 -16.94 21.50
N ARG A 50 1.46 -18.19 21.27
CA ARG A 50 2.35 -19.24 20.81
C ARG A 50 1.67 -20.05 19.72
N LEU A 51 2.26 -20.05 18.55
CA LEU A 51 1.76 -20.80 17.41
C LEU A 51 2.27 -22.23 17.43
N ARG A 52 1.47 -23.15 16.89
CA ARG A 52 1.89 -24.55 16.69
C ARG A 52 3.04 -24.61 15.67
N ASP A 53 3.83 -25.66 15.71
CA ASP A 53 4.95 -25.87 14.80
C ASP A 53 4.53 -25.76 13.34
N GLY A 54 5.36 -25.08 12.56
CA GLY A 54 5.10 -24.79 11.15
C GLY A 54 4.18 -23.61 10.88
N TRP A 55 3.41 -23.17 11.88
CA TRP A 55 2.54 -22.00 11.75
C TRP A 55 3.28 -20.70 12.03
N ARG A 56 2.85 -19.63 11.37
CA ARG A 56 3.46 -18.30 11.48
C ARG A 56 2.46 -17.19 11.17
N ILE A 57 2.77 -16.00 11.60
CA ILE A 57 2.10 -14.77 11.21
C ILE A 57 3.10 -13.92 10.43
N ALA A 58 2.66 -13.33 9.31
CA ALA A 58 3.48 -12.43 8.50
C ALA A 58 3.66 -11.10 9.20
N MET A 59 4.91 -10.65 9.36
CA MET A 59 5.28 -9.33 9.87
C MET A 59 5.96 -8.55 8.76
N ALA A 60 5.25 -7.57 8.17
CA ALA A 60 5.85 -6.64 7.23
C ALA A 60 6.85 -5.76 7.99
N THR A 61 8.12 -5.87 7.65
CA THR A 61 9.20 -5.25 8.42
C THR A 61 10.01 -4.32 7.54
N MET A 62 10.32 -3.14 8.05
CA MET A 62 11.29 -2.24 7.44
C MET A 62 12.64 -2.42 8.13
N VAL A 63 13.70 -2.71 7.36
CA VAL A 63 15.07 -2.90 7.86
C VAL A 63 15.93 -1.78 7.30
N VAL A 64 16.56 -0.99 8.19
CA VAL A 64 17.18 0.30 7.85
C VAL A 64 18.51 0.50 8.58
N PRO A 65 19.38 1.40 8.09
CA PRO A 65 20.49 1.92 8.89
C PRO A 65 19.99 2.73 10.09
N VAL A 66 20.70 2.71 11.23
CA VAL A 66 20.36 3.51 12.43
C VAL A 66 20.32 5.01 12.10
N GLN A 67 21.22 5.49 11.25
CA GLN A 67 21.28 6.88 10.79
C GLN A 67 19.98 7.33 10.10
N TYR A 68 19.35 6.43 9.33
CA TYR A 68 18.06 6.74 8.72
C TYR A 68 16.98 6.98 9.79
N VAL A 69 16.97 6.16 10.86
CA VAL A 69 16.02 6.35 11.98
C VAL A 69 16.29 7.66 12.70
N GLN A 70 17.57 8.02 12.93
CA GLN A 70 17.96 9.27 13.58
C GLN A 70 17.44 10.49 12.81
N VAL A 71 17.62 10.52 11.48
CA VAL A 71 17.19 11.65 10.64
C VAL A 71 15.67 11.74 10.55
N THR A 72 14.96 10.60 10.54
CA THR A 72 13.50 10.57 10.31
C THR A 72 12.67 10.52 11.58
N GLY A 73 13.18 9.90 12.66
CA GLY A 73 12.44 9.61 13.89
C GLY A 73 13.09 10.21 15.14
N GLY A 74 14.32 10.77 15.02
CA GLY A 74 15.06 11.37 16.13
C GLY A 74 15.87 10.38 16.95
N ASP A 75 16.63 10.93 17.92
CA ASP A 75 17.64 10.19 18.67
C ASP A 75 17.06 9.05 19.51
N ALA A 76 15.92 9.26 20.17
CA ALA A 76 15.30 8.23 21.03
C ALA A 76 14.92 6.95 20.26
N MET A 77 14.38 7.10 19.04
CA MET A 77 14.08 5.95 18.18
C MET A 77 15.36 5.29 17.65
N ALA A 78 16.37 6.11 17.29
CA ALA A 78 17.66 5.61 16.81
C ALA A 78 18.39 4.81 17.89
N GLU A 79 18.42 5.29 19.12
CA GLU A 79 18.99 4.57 20.28
C GLU A 79 18.27 3.25 20.54
N THR A 80 16.93 3.24 20.45
CA THR A 80 16.13 2.02 20.61
C THR A 80 16.56 0.95 19.61
N VAL A 81 16.60 1.28 18.31
CA VAL A 81 17.01 0.30 17.29
C VAL A 81 18.51 -0.03 17.34
N ALA A 82 19.36 0.88 17.82
CA ALA A 82 20.80 0.63 18.03
C ALA A 82 21.06 -0.41 19.14
N ARG A 83 20.20 -0.49 20.16
CA ARG A 83 20.24 -1.54 21.18
C ARG A 83 19.78 -2.92 20.65
N GLY A 84 19.33 -3.00 19.38
CA GLY A 84 18.84 -4.23 18.78
C GLY A 84 17.34 -4.49 19.04
N GLU A 85 16.64 -3.54 19.65
CA GLU A 85 15.19 -3.58 19.86
C GLU A 85 14.44 -3.20 18.56
N VAL A 86 13.15 -3.53 18.49
CA VAL A 86 12.31 -3.19 17.34
C VAL A 86 11.33 -2.08 17.69
N LEU A 87 11.05 -1.23 16.71
CA LEU A 87 9.91 -0.33 16.75
C LEU A 87 8.70 -1.03 16.15
N MET A 88 7.54 -0.94 16.80
CA MET A 88 6.28 -1.50 16.30
C MET A 88 5.31 -0.38 15.95
N GLY A 89 4.66 -0.48 14.79
CA GLY A 89 3.62 0.48 14.39
C GLY A 89 2.41 0.41 15.32
N ALA A 90 1.79 1.55 15.60
CA ALA A 90 0.66 1.67 16.52
C ALA A 90 -0.52 0.78 16.11
N THR A 91 -0.82 0.68 14.80
CA THR A 91 -1.86 -0.22 14.30
C THR A 91 -1.49 -1.70 14.52
N ALA A 92 -0.25 -2.09 14.26
CA ALA A 92 0.21 -3.47 14.50
C ALA A 92 0.16 -3.83 15.99
N ALA A 93 0.60 -2.91 16.86
CA ALA A 93 0.53 -3.08 18.30
C ALA A 93 -0.91 -3.28 18.78
N LYS A 94 -1.84 -2.45 18.30
CA LYS A 94 -3.27 -2.57 18.64
C LYS A 94 -3.88 -3.89 18.18
N VAL A 95 -3.58 -4.36 16.97
CA VAL A 95 -4.08 -5.63 16.42
C VAL A 95 -3.65 -6.82 17.27
N ARG A 96 -2.44 -6.76 17.85
CA ARG A 96 -1.86 -7.85 18.66
C ARG A 96 -2.05 -7.69 20.16
N GLY A 97 -2.48 -6.53 20.64
CA GLY A 97 -2.40 -6.20 22.07
C GLY A 97 -0.95 -6.13 22.57
N ALA A 98 0.00 -5.75 21.69
CA ALA A 98 1.40 -5.65 22.02
C ALA A 98 1.70 -4.40 22.88
N GLN A 99 2.69 -4.52 23.75
CA GLN A 99 3.18 -3.46 24.61
C GLN A 99 4.71 -3.35 24.50
N VAL A 100 5.25 -2.19 24.90
CA VAL A 100 6.70 -2.03 25.08
C VAL A 100 7.20 -3.04 26.11
N GLY A 101 8.33 -3.69 25.82
CA GLY A 101 8.89 -4.77 26.62
C GLY A 101 8.41 -6.17 26.23
N ASP A 102 7.39 -6.33 25.39
CA ASP A 102 7.03 -7.64 24.84
C ASP A 102 8.18 -8.20 24.00
N VAL A 103 8.36 -9.52 24.04
CA VAL A 103 9.36 -10.22 23.23
C VAL A 103 8.68 -10.94 22.08
N LEU A 104 9.07 -10.61 20.86
CA LEU A 104 8.63 -11.25 19.63
C LEU A 104 9.62 -12.34 19.25
N ILE A 105 9.16 -13.56 19.05
CA ILE A 105 9.99 -14.65 18.53
C ILE A 105 9.81 -14.69 17.02
N LEU A 106 10.80 -14.14 16.31
CA LEU A 106 10.85 -14.08 14.86
C LEU A 106 11.67 -15.26 14.32
N ARG A 107 11.25 -15.82 13.20
CA ARG A 107 11.87 -16.97 12.57
C ARG A 107 12.58 -16.58 11.27
N ASP A 108 13.84 -17.00 11.13
CA ASP A 108 14.61 -16.81 9.91
C ASP A 108 14.23 -17.84 8.81
N HIS A 109 14.83 -17.69 7.61
CA HIS A 109 14.63 -18.59 6.47
C HIS A 109 15.20 -20.01 6.71
N LYS A 110 16.10 -20.19 7.70
CA LYS A 110 16.67 -21.48 8.14
C LYS A 110 15.91 -22.09 9.30
N PHE A 111 14.72 -21.55 9.62
CA PHE A 111 13.84 -21.99 10.71
C PHE A 111 14.37 -21.77 12.13
N ARG A 112 15.42 -20.98 12.31
CA ARG A 112 15.92 -20.62 13.65
C ARG A 112 15.10 -19.49 14.23
N MET A 113 14.93 -19.52 15.54
CA MET A 113 14.13 -18.57 16.32
C MET A 113 15.03 -17.49 16.92
N HIS A 114 14.62 -16.24 16.79
CA HIS A 114 15.35 -15.08 17.27
C HIS A 114 14.42 -14.19 18.08
N PRO A 115 14.74 -13.91 19.37
CA PRO A 115 13.96 -12.99 20.19
C PRO A 115 14.28 -11.54 19.86
N PHE A 116 13.24 -10.69 19.81
CA PHE A 116 13.34 -9.24 19.65
C PHE A 116 12.41 -8.54 20.63
N VAL A 117 12.94 -7.58 21.38
CA VAL A 117 12.15 -6.78 22.31
C VAL A 117 11.46 -5.64 21.56
N VAL A 118 10.18 -5.40 21.82
CA VAL A 118 9.48 -4.20 21.39
C VAL A 118 9.96 -3.03 22.24
N GLY A 119 10.85 -2.22 21.70
CA GLY A 119 11.46 -1.11 22.43
C GLY A 119 10.61 0.17 22.44
N ALA A 120 9.80 0.36 21.38
CA ALA A 120 8.83 1.46 21.32
C ALA A 120 7.66 1.11 20.39
N ILE A 121 6.50 1.75 20.65
CA ILE A 121 5.34 1.79 19.75
C ILE A 121 5.32 3.18 19.12
N VAL A 122 5.32 3.24 17.78
CA VAL A 122 5.47 4.47 17.01
C VAL A 122 4.31 4.64 16.04
N ALA A 123 4.14 5.86 15.49
CA ALA A 123 3.15 6.09 14.44
C ALA A 123 3.45 5.24 13.19
N ASP A 124 2.40 4.82 12.48
CA ASP A 124 2.50 3.81 11.41
C ASP A 124 3.40 4.23 10.24
N GLU A 125 3.53 5.54 9.98
CA GLU A 125 4.40 6.11 8.96
C GLU A 125 5.88 5.81 9.20
N PHE A 126 6.33 5.70 10.45
CA PHE A 126 7.72 5.36 10.76
C PHE A 126 8.07 3.90 10.43
N VAL A 127 7.09 3.05 10.36
CA VAL A 127 7.24 1.64 9.96
C VAL A 127 6.73 1.36 8.53
N ASP A 128 6.58 2.44 7.73
CA ASP A 128 6.09 2.37 6.34
C ASP A 128 4.73 1.63 6.22
N TRP A 129 3.82 1.88 7.18
CA TRP A 129 2.51 1.24 7.28
C TRP A 129 2.56 -0.30 7.40
N GLY A 130 3.76 -0.82 7.72
CA GLY A 130 4.00 -2.22 8.05
C GLY A 130 3.77 -2.52 9.52
N ASP A 131 4.38 -3.61 9.99
CA ASP A 131 4.27 -4.04 11.40
C ASP A 131 5.46 -3.57 12.24
N LEU A 132 6.69 -3.66 11.71
CA LEU A 132 7.93 -3.46 12.45
C LEU A 132 8.95 -2.61 11.67
N LEU A 133 9.82 -1.95 12.44
CA LEU A 133 11.09 -1.43 11.96
C LEU A 133 12.22 -1.94 12.84
N MET A 134 13.35 -2.31 12.24
CA MET A 134 14.57 -2.73 12.96
C MET A 134 15.83 -2.23 12.25
N ALA A 135 16.93 -2.14 12.99
CA ALA A 135 18.21 -1.81 12.41
C ALA A 135 18.79 -2.97 11.57
N ASN A 136 19.65 -2.64 10.58
CA ASN A 136 20.39 -3.63 9.80
C ASN A 136 21.20 -4.60 10.67
N THR A 137 21.79 -4.11 11.75
CA THR A 137 22.58 -4.90 12.72
C THR A 137 21.74 -5.96 13.41
N ALA A 138 20.55 -5.61 13.89
CA ALA A 138 19.62 -6.54 14.51
C ALA A 138 19.08 -7.57 13.49
N ALA A 139 18.73 -7.11 12.29
CA ALA A 139 18.23 -7.97 11.23
C ALA A 139 19.26 -8.96 10.67
N ALA A 140 20.56 -8.74 10.88
CA ALA A 140 21.61 -9.65 10.41
C ALA A 140 21.45 -11.08 10.95
N SER A 141 20.93 -11.26 12.17
CA SER A 141 20.64 -12.57 12.74
C SER A 141 19.58 -13.35 11.95
N LEU A 142 18.69 -12.66 11.23
CA LEU A 142 17.61 -13.26 10.44
C LEU A 142 18.05 -13.68 9.02
N GLY A 143 19.27 -13.29 8.61
CA GLY A 143 19.86 -13.63 7.31
C GLY A 143 19.90 -12.48 6.33
N GLU A 144 20.46 -12.77 5.14
CA GLU A 144 20.61 -11.77 4.10
C GLU A 144 19.27 -11.38 3.49
N MET A 145 19.06 -10.06 3.29
CA MET A 145 17.87 -9.47 2.74
C MET A 145 18.24 -8.51 1.62
N ALA A 146 17.51 -8.59 0.52
CA ALA A 146 17.72 -7.72 -0.63
C ALA A 146 17.25 -6.28 -0.34
N VAL A 147 17.96 -5.31 -0.90
CA VAL A 147 17.58 -3.90 -0.83
C VAL A 147 16.38 -3.65 -1.73
N SER A 148 15.29 -3.14 -1.17
CA SER A 148 14.05 -2.85 -1.89
C SER A 148 14.07 -1.45 -2.52
N ARG A 149 14.67 -0.48 -1.82
CA ARG A 149 14.76 0.92 -2.26
C ARG A 149 15.92 1.66 -1.59
N ILE A 150 16.34 2.77 -2.20
CA ILE A 150 17.22 3.76 -1.57
C ILE A 150 16.36 4.94 -1.15
N ALA A 151 16.26 5.17 0.16
CA ALA A 151 15.71 6.42 0.68
C ALA A 151 16.76 7.52 0.60
N ILE A 152 16.31 8.76 0.45
CA ILE A 152 17.17 9.93 0.26
C ILE A 152 16.70 10.99 1.23
N THR A 153 17.59 11.38 2.12
CA THR A 153 17.40 12.48 3.09
C THR A 153 18.35 13.63 2.77
N SER A 154 18.24 14.73 3.51
CA SER A 154 19.18 15.87 3.44
C SER A 154 19.40 16.39 2.02
N ILE A 155 18.32 16.57 1.26
CA ILE A 155 18.38 17.00 -0.15
C ILE A 155 18.33 18.53 -0.25
N ASP A 156 19.26 19.11 -1.00
CA ASP A 156 19.22 20.54 -1.36
C ASP A 156 18.12 20.78 -2.42
N SER A 157 18.04 19.92 -3.42
CA SER A 157 17.09 20.03 -4.50
C SER A 157 16.79 18.67 -5.15
N PRO A 158 15.50 18.35 -5.40
CA PRO A 158 15.13 17.14 -6.15
C PRO A 158 15.75 17.05 -7.53
N SER A 159 15.89 18.19 -8.24
CA SER A 159 16.47 18.26 -9.58
C SER A 159 17.96 17.93 -9.57
N SER A 160 18.71 18.33 -8.56
CA SER A 160 20.12 17.99 -8.39
C SER A 160 20.33 16.50 -8.19
N VAL A 161 19.49 15.87 -7.37
CA VAL A 161 19.49 14.41 -7.17
C VAL A 161 19.19 13.67 -8.47
N ILE A 162 18.16 14.10 -9.22
CA ILE A 162 17.82 13.50 -10.53
C ILE A 162 18.98 13.65 -11.53
N ALA A 163 19.65 14.82 -11.58
CA ALA A 163 20.80 15.05 -12.42
C ALA A 163 22.00 14.15 -12.03
N GLY A 164 22.23 14.00 -10.72
CA GLY A 164 23.27 13.11 -10.20
C GLY A 164 23.02 11.64 -10.55
N LEU A 165 21.77 11.17 -10.42
CA LEU A 165 21.34 9.82 -10.83
C LEU A 165 21.56 9.60 -12.34
N LYS A 166 21.15 10.57 -13.18
CA LYS A 166 21.34 10.51 -14.64
C LYS A 166 22.80 10.38 -15.03
N LYS A 167 23.71 11.14 -14.40
CA LYS A 167 25.17 11.05 -14.63
C LYS A 167 25.72 9.64 -14.32
N ARG A 168 25.06 8.84 -13.50
CA ARG A 168 25.42 7.46 -13.15
C ARG A 168 24.67 6.40 -13.97
N GLY A 169 23.93 6.82 -15.01
CA GLY A 169 23.14 5.91 -15.86
C GLY A 169 21.86 5.40 -15.22
N ILE A 170 21.35 6.08 -14.19
CA ILE A 170 20.05 5.79 -13.56
C ILE A 170 19.01 6.74 -14.14
N THR A 171 18.16 6.23 -15.04
CA THR A 171 17.09 7.02 -15.66
C THR A 171 15.76 6.73 -14.94
N ILE A 172 15.17 7.77 -14.38
CA ILE A 172 13.86 7.69 -13.75
C ILE A 172 12.77 7.63 -14.82
N GLY A 173 11.76 6.79 -14.60
CA GLY A 173 10.57 6.68 -15.45
C GLY A 173 10.27 5.26 -15.95
N THR A 174 11.23 4.55 -16.56
CA THR A 174 10.99 3.21 -17.14
C THR A 174 11.39 2.07 -16.21
N VAL A 175 12.63 2.06 -15.73
CA VAL A 175 13.20 1.00 -14.87
C VAL A 175 13.18 1.40 -13.40
N TYR A 176 13.39 2.68 -13.13
CA TYR A 176 13.43 3.21 -11.76
C TYR A 176 12.33 4.22 -11.54
N ARG A 177 11.68 4.14 -10.39
CA ARG A 177 10.73 5.14 -9.91
C ARG A 177 11.38 5.99 -8.82
N LEU A 178 11.15 7.29 -8.91
CA LEU A 178 11.41 8.24 -7.84
C LEU A 178 10.06 8.57 -7.18
N ARG A 179 10.00 8.47 -5.87
CA ARG A 179 8.88 8.93 -5.06
C ARG A 179 9.35 9.99 -4.09
N THR A 180 8.48 10.95 -3.83
CA THR A 180 8.71 12.02 -2.85
C THR A 180 7.62 11.95 -1.77
N SER A 181 7.87 12.60 -0.62
CA SER A 181 6.87 12.70 0.45
C SER A 181 5.71 13.64 0.10
N TRP A 182 5.87 14.44 -0.95
CA TRP A 182 4.84 15.39 -1.45
C TRP A 182 4.19 14.92 -2.75
N ASP A 183 4.48 13.72 -3.24
CA ASP A 183 3.74 13.14 -4.35
C ASP A 183 2.27 12.97 -3.96
N ARG A 184 1.37 13.33 -4.88
CA ARG A 184 -0.05 13.09 -4.66
C ARG A 184 -0.33 11.60 -4.51
N GLU A 185 -1.25 11.26 -3.63
CA GLU A 185 -1.69 9.88 -3.50
C GLU A 185 -2.29 9.38 -4.81
N ASN A 186 -1.92 8.14 -5.15
CA ASN A 186 -2.50 7.44 -6.29
C ASN A 186 -3.83 6.81 -5.85
N PRO A 187 -4.94 6.94 -6.62
CA PRO A 187 -6.21 6.28 -6.29
C PRO A 187 -6.05 4.75 -6.19
N ASP A 188 -5.01 4.20 -6.78
CA ASP A 188 -4.70 2.78 -6.78
C ASP A 188 -3.60 2.41 -5.75
N GLY A 189 -3.31 3.29 -4.80
CA GLY A 189 -2.47 2.96 -3.64
C GLY A 189 -3.11 1.86 -2.78
N THR A 190 -2.32 0.85 -2.39
CA THR A 190 -2.80 -0.28 -1.58
C THR A 190 -2.63 -0.01 -0.08
N LEU A 191 -3.36 -0.75 0.75
CA LEU A 191 -3.21 -0.67 2.21
C LEU A 191 -1.87 -1.27 2.65
N GLY A 192 -1.26 -0.67 3.65
CA GLY A 192 -0.18 -1.30 4.39
C GLY A 192 -0.63 -2.59 5.08
N THR A 193 0.31 -3.46 5.42
CA THR A 193 -0.04 -4.78 6.00
C THR A 193 -0.72 -4.65 7.35
N ALA A 194 -0.28 -3.73 8.22
CA ALA A 194 -0.91 -3.50 9.52
C ALA A 194 -2.36 -3.03 9.36
N THR A 195 -2.62 -2.09 8.44
CA THR A 195 -3.98 -1.62 8.14
C THR A 195 -4.85 -2.73 7.55
N THR A 196 -4.30 -3.58 6.68
CA THR A 196 -5.02 -4.77 6.16
C THR A 196 -5.44 -5.70 7.28
N LYS A 197 -4.53 -6.00 8.23
CA LYS A 197 -4.83 -6.83 9.40
C LYS A 197 -5.88 -6.20 10.31
N LYS A 198 -5.83 -4.89 10.51
CA LYS A 198 -6.85 -4.15 11.27
C LYS A 198 -8.22 -4.24 10.62
N LEU A 199 -8.29 -4.11 9.29
CA LEU A 199 -9.55 -4.09 8.53
C LEU A 199 -10.16 -5.49 8.39
N LEU A 200 -9.35 -6.50 8.08
CA LEU A 200 -9.79 -7.83 7.67
C LEU A 200 -9.40 -8.94 8.65
N GLY A 201 -8.73 -8.59 9.73
CA GLY A 201 -8.21 -9.55 10.70
C GLY A 201 -6.85 -10.12 10.34
N GLU A 202 -6.08 -10.40 11.37
CA GLU A 202 -4.81 -11.08 11.26
C GLU A 202 -5.02 -12.58 11.26
N PHE A 203 -4.25 -13.31 10.47
CA PHE A 203 -4.27 -14.78 10.45
C PHE A 203 -2.90 -15.40 10.61
N SER A 204 -2.88 -16.59 11.20
CA SER A 204 -1.73 -17.47 11.09
C SER A 204 -1.87 -18.38 9.87
N TYR A 205 -0.74 -18.77 9.30
CA TYR A 205 -0.68 -19.64 8.14
C TYR A 205 0.52 -20.59 8.23
N ARG A 206 0.50 -21.66 7.45
CA ARG A 206 1.67 -22.52 7.22
C ARG A 206 1.89 -22.71 5.72
N PRO A 207 3.15 -22.79 5.25
CA PRO A 207 3.47 -23.16 3.89
C PRO A 207 2.97 -24.57 3.57
N THR A 208 2.62 -24.77 2.31
CA THR A 208 2.33 -26.08 1.72
C THR A 208 3.24 -26.29 0.51
N VAL A 209 2.82 -27.01 -0.49
CA VAL A 209 3.63 -27.28 -1.69
C VAL A 209 3.75 -26.02 -2.56
N GLY A 210 4.95 -25.73 -3.03
CA GLY A 210 5.23 -24.60 -3.93
C GLY A 210 4.98 -23.24 -3.27
N SER A 211 4.25 -22.37 -3.93
CA SER A 211 3.88 -21.04 -3.41
C SER A 211 2.61 -21.02 -2.57
N SER A 212 1.97 -22.17 -2.34
CA SER A 212 0.71 -22.26 -1.60
C SER A 212 0.91 -22.16 -0.10
N ILE A 213 -0.08 -21.60 0.59
CA ILE A 213 -0.17 -21.55 2.05
C ILE A 213 -1.53 -22.04 2.51
N LEU A 214 -1.55 -22.69 3.67
CA LEU A 214 -2.77 -23.02 4.38
C LEU A 214 -3.03 -21.92 5.42
N VAL A 215 -4.10 -21.17 5.26
CA VAL A 215 -4.57 -20.17 6.23
C VAL A 215 -5.36 -20.87 7.33
N ALA A 216 -5.23 -20.39 8.57
CA ALA A 216 -5.89 -21.01 9.74
C ALA A 216 -7.41 -21.14 9.56
N GLY A 217 -7.94 -22.34 9.77
CA GLY A 217 -9.36 -22.66 9.60
C GLY A 217 -10.26 -21.82 10.51
N SER A 218 -9.79 -21.50 11.73
CA SER A 218 -10.52 -20.60 12.65
C SER A 218 -10.70 -19.18 12.10
N TRP A 219 -9.73 -18.69 11.31
CA TRP A 219 -9.85 -17.38 10.67
C TRP A 219 -10.74 -17.49 9.41
N THR A 220 -10.51 -18.48 8.54
CA THR A 220 -11.26 -18.62 7.29
C THR A 220 -12.76 -18.85 7.53
N SER A 221 -13.13 -19.66 8.54
CA SER A 221 -14.54 -19.91 8.88
C SER A 221 -15.28 -18.65 9.34
N ARG A 222 -14.59 -17.74 10.02
CA ARG A 222 -15.19 -16.47 10.49
C ARG A 222 -15.24 -15.40 9.42
N ASN A 223 -14.22 -15.34 8.56
CA ASN A 223 -13.98 -14.18 7.70
C ASN A 223 -14.32 -14.44 6.23
N ILE A 224 -14.24 -15.66 5.71
CA ILE A 224 -14.52 -15.96 4.33
C ILE A 224 -15.98 -16.34 4.14
N ALA A 225 -16.63 -15.67 3.19
CA ALA A 225 -17.97 -16.02 2.73
C ALA A 225 -17.85 -17.07 1.61
N TRP A 226 -18.24 -18.30 1.93
CA TRP A 226 -18.15 -19.42 1.00
C TRP A 226 -19.36 -19.47 0.06
N LYS A 227 -19.15 -19.82 -1.22
CA LYS A 227 -20.19 -20.04 -2.23
C LYS A 227 -21.07 -18.81 -2.51
N MET A 228 -20.50 -17.61 -2.49
CA MET A 228 -21.25 -16.42 -2.86
C MET A 228 -21.56 -16.42 -4.35
N ARG A 229 -22.82 -16.14 -4.68
CA ARG A 229 -23.27 -15.89 -6.05
C ARG A 229 -23.54 -14.39 -6.19
N TYR A 230 -22.85 -13.74 -7.12
CA TYR A 230 -23.07 -12.34 -7.42
C TYR A 230 -23.91 -12.23 -8.69
N THR A 231 -25.20 -11.92 -8.58
CA THR A 231 -26.11 -11.70 -9.71
C THR A 231 -25.98 -12.76 -10.81
N ASP A 232 -26.11 -12.41 -12.08
CA ASP A 232 -25.92 -13.30 -13.24
C ASP A 232 -24.44 -13.62 -13.53
N ILE A 233 -23.54 -13.01 -12.78
CA ILE A 233 -22.11 -13.25 -12.89
C ILE A 233 -21.80 -14.41 -11.97
N LYS A 234 -21.52 -15.59 -12.54
CA LYS A 234 -21.14 -16.79 -11.79
C LYS A 234 -19.74 -16.60 -11.18
N LEU A 235 -19.63 -15.70 -10.21
CA LEU A 235 -18.47 -15.65 -9.34
C LEU A 235 -18.64 -16.74 -8.29
N GLY A 236 -18.18 -17.94 -8.57
CA GLY A 236 -18.07 -19.02 -7.58
C GLY A 236 -17.00 -18.69 -6.55
N ASN A 237 -17.21 -17.66 -5.70
CA ASN A 237 -16.11 -17.05 -4.99
C ASN A 237 -16.28 -16.99 -3.53
N ASN A 238 -15.17 -17.30 -2.95
CA ASN A 238 -14.90 -17.22 -1.54
C ASN A 238 -14.13 -15.93 -1.29
N CYS A 239 -14.84 -14.84 -1.02
CA CYS A 239 -14.23 -13.57 -0.66
C CYS A 239 -14.35 -13.31 0.85
N HIS A 240 -13.55 -12.40 1.36
CA HIS A 240 -13.77 -11.89 2.71
C HIS A 240 -15.17 -11.28 2.82
N ARG A 241 -15.88 -11.50 3.94
CA ARG A 241 -17.30 -11.11 4.11
C ARG A 241 -17.53 -9.61 3.87
N ILE A 242 -16.62 -8.76 4.34
CA ILE A 242 -16.69 -7.30 4.13
C ILE A 242 -16.51 -6.97 2.64
N VAL A 243 -15.51 -7.59 1.99
CA VAL A 243 -15.18 -7.36 0.58
C VAL A 243 -16.26 -7.85 -0.37
N ALA A 244 -16.92 -8.93 -0.01
CA ALA A 244 -18.02 -9.52 -0.76
C ALA A 244 -19.15 -8.51 -1.04
N VAL A 245 -19.51 -7.71 -0.05
CA VAL A 245 -20.54 -6.66 -0.19
C VAL A 245 -20.13 -5.60 -1.22
N ALA A 246 -18.87 -5.15 -1.15
CA ALA A 246 -18.34 -4.16 -2.09
C ALA A 246 -18.25 -4.71 -3.53
N ILE A 247 -17.83 -5.96 -3.71
CA ILE A 247 -17.83 -6.62 -5.02
C ILE A 247 -19.25 -6.70 -5.59
N GLN A 248 -20.21 -7.12 -4.78
CA GLN A 248 -21.62 -7.21 -5.21
C GLN A 248 -22.14 -5.84 -5.65
N GLY A 249 -21.86 -4.79 -4.89
CA GLY A 249 -22.23 -3.42 -5.24
C GLY A 249 -21.61 -2.96 -6.56
N ALA A 250 -20.30 -3.16 -6.73
CA ALA A 250 -19.59 -2.81 -7.96
C ALA A 250 -20.15 -3.55 -9.18
N LEU A 251 -20.38 -4.86 -9.09
CA LEU A 251 -20.90 -5.67 -10.19
C LEU A 251 -22.36 -5.30 -10.53
N THR A 252 -23.17 -4.99 -9.52
CA THR A 252 -24.55 -4.52 -9.74
C THR A 252 -24.56 -3.18 -10.47
N GLU A 253 -23.69 -2.25 -10.08
CA GLU A 253 -23.56 -0.95 -10.77
C GLU A 253 -23.03 -1.11 -12.19
N ILE A 254 -22.04 -1.98 -12.42
CA ILE A 254 -21.53 -2.32 -13.76
C ILE A 254 -22.68 -2.85 -14.66
N LYS A 255 -23.52 -3.73 -14.12
CA LYS A 255 -24.70 -4.24 -14.85
C LYS A 255 -25.68 -3.12 -15.16
N SER A 256 -26.05 -2.30 -14.19
CA SER A 256 -26.98 -1.19 -14.36
C SER A 256 -26.48 -0.12 -15.35
N ALA A 257 -25.16 0.05 -15.44
CA ALA A 257 -24.51 0.94 -16.40
C ALA A 257 -24.36 0.34 -17.82
N GLY A 258 -24.84 -0.87 -18.07
CA GLY A 258 -24.71 -1.56 -19.37
C GLY A 258 -23.27 -2.00 -19.71
N LEU A 259 -22.41 -2.12 -18.70
CA LEU A 259 -20.98 -2.41 -18.87
C LEU A 259 -20.64 -3.90 -18.70
N SER A 260 -21.62 -4.79 -18.50
CA SER A 260 -21.39 -6.23 -18.25
C SER A 260 -20.52 -6.90 -19.33
N ARG A 261 -20.59 -6.45 -20.58
CA ARG A 261 -19.78 -6.97 -21.68
C ARG A 261 -18.26 -6.79 -21.49
N PHE A 262 -17.86 -5.85 -20.64
CA PHE A 262 -16.45 -5.57 -20.34
C PHE A 262 -15.91 -6.34 -19.13
N VAL A 263 -16.74 -7.16 -18.49
CA VAL A 263 -16.35 -7.95 -17.32
C VAL A 263 -16.63 -9.41 -17.59
N ASN A 264 -15.58 -10.18 -17.81
CA ASN A 264 -15.74 -11.62 -18.02
C ASN A 264 -15.49 -12.37 -16.71
N THR A 265 -16.57 -12.83 -16.09
CA THR A 265 -16.53 -13.59 -14.84
C THR A 265 -17.08 -15.02 -15.03
N GLN A 266 -17.50 -15.37 -16.24
CA GLN A 266 -18.11 -16.67 -16.53
C GLN A 266 -17.08 -17.74 -16.90
N ASN A 267 -15.93 -17.34 -17.43
CA ASN A 267 -14.86 -18.24 -17.79
C ASN A 267 -13.85 -18.34 -16.63
N SER A 268 -13.74 -19.52 -16.03
CA SER A 268 -12.80 -19.79 -14.93
C SER A 268 -11.33 -19.52 -15.29
N ASN A 269 -10.97 -19.56 -16.58
CA ASN A 269 -9.64 -19.22 -17.06
C ASN A 269 -9.40 -17.71 -17.15
N ARG A 270 -10.46 -16.90 -17.07
CA ARG A 270 -10.44 -15.43 -17.14
C ARG A 270 -10.74 -14.76 -15.80
N TYR A 271 -10.97 -15.58 -14.79
CA TYR A 271 -11.33 -15.12 -13.47
C TYR A 271 -10.50 -15.84 -12.41
N GLY A 272 -9.62 -15.10 -11.73
CA GLY A 272 -8.64 -15.63 -10.79
C GLY A 272 -9.13 -15.81 -9.35
N GLY A 273 -10.44 -15.62 -9.10
CA GLY A 273 -11.00 -15.82 -7.77
C GLY A 273 -10.65 -14.72 -6.77
N CYS A 274 -11.13 -14.86 -5.54
CA CYS A 274 -10.94 -13.89 -4.47
C CYS A 274 -10.02 -14.45 -3.38
N PHE A 275 -10.43 -15.51 -2.68
CA PHE A 275 -9.61 -16.13 -1.66
C PHE A 275 -8.75 -17.25 -2.26
N VAL A 276 -7.44 -17.02 -2.23
CA VAL A 276 -6.44 -18.01 -2.64
C VAL A 276 -5.26 -17.97 -1.66
N GLY A 277 -5.08 -19.05 -0.92
CA GLY A 277 -3.97 -19.19 0.03
C GLY A 277 -2.64 -19.38 -0.69
N ARG A 278 -1.94 -18.29 -1.01
CA ARG A 278 -0.63 -18.31 -1.66
C ARG A 278 0.25 -17.15 -1.20
N TYR A 279 1.55 -17.30 -1.41
CA TYR A 279 2.48 -16.17 -1.35
C TYR A 279 2.30 -15.23 -2.53
N ASN A 280 2.75 -14.00 -2.36
CA ASN A 280 2.97 -13.10 -3.48
C ASN A 280 4.06 -13.70 -4.40
N ARG A 281 3.84 -13.68 -5.72
CA ARG A 281 4.73 -14.33 -6.70
C ARG A 281 6.17 -13.80 -6.68
N HIS A 282 6.38 -12.59 -6.20
CA HIS A 282 7.71 -11.96 -6.12
C HIS A 282 8.40 -12.10 -4.75
N ALA A 283 7.93 -12.98 -3.90
CA ALA A 283 8.20 -12.91 -2.48
C ALA A 283 9.49 -13.59 -1.99
N GLY A 284 10.25 -14.31 -2.78
CA GLY A 284 11.50 -14.95 -2.34
C GLY A 284 11.42 -15.62 -0.94
N ASN A 285 12.55 -15.70 -0.24
CA ASN A 285 12.66 -16.35 1.09
C ASN A 285 11.90 -15.63 2.23
N PHE A 286 11.59 -14.34 2.05
CA PHE A 286 10.86 -13.50 3.01
C PHE A 286 9.51 -13.08 2.44
N GLY A 287 8.83 -14.03 1.80
CA GLY A 287 7.60 -13.78 1.08
C GLY A 287 6.41 -13.44 1.94
N ALA A 288 5.68 -12.40 1.51
CA ALA A 288 4.39 -12.04 2.08
C ALA A 288 3.27 -12.94 1.53
N PRO A 289 2.25 -13.28 2.32
CA PRO A 289 0.99 -13.78 1.79
C PRO A 289 0.43 -12.78 0.78
N SER A 290 -0.11 -13.29 -0.34
CA SER A 290 -0.80 -12.48 -1.33
C SER A 290 -2.05 -11.83 -0.73
N ARG A 291 -2.49 -10.70 -1.27
CA ARG A 291 -3.77 -10.07 -0.90
C ARG A 291 -4.96 -10.99 -1.12
N HIS A 292 -4.87 -11.90 -2.08
CA HIS A 292 -5.84 -13.00 -2.22
C HIS A 292 -5.94 -13.89 -0.99
N ALA A 293 -4.89 -14.04 -0.18
CA ALA A 293 -4.94 -14.83 1.05
C ALA A 293 -5.83 -14.21 2.15
N TRP A 294 -6.17 -12.92 2.04
CA TRP A 294 -7.21 -12.26 2.84
C TRP A 294 -8.60 -12.32 2.18
N GLY A 295 -8.71 -12.84 0.95
CA GLY A 295 -9.94 -12.77 0.17
C GLY A 295 -10.36 -11.33 -0.16
N MET A 296 -9.39 -10.42 -0.27
CA MET A 296 -9.61 -8.99 -0.50
C MET A 296 -9.31 -8.54 -1.93
N ALA A 297 -8.77 -9.40 -2.75
CA ALA A 297 -8.41 -9.10 -4.12
C ALA A 297 -9.17 -10.00 -5.10
N ILE A 298 -9.46 -9.47 -6.28
CA ILE A 298 -10.16 -10.17 -7.36
C ILE A 298 -9.44 -9.90 -8.69
N ASP A 299 -9.21 -10.93 -9.46
CA ASP A 299 -8.63 -10.85 -10.80
C ASP A 299 -9.71 -11.03 -11.85
N ILE A 300 -9.86 -10.08 -12.78
CA ILE A 300 -10.89 -10.05 -13.82
C ILE A 300 -10.23 -9.86 -15.19
N ASN A 301 -10.73 -10.55 -16.23
CA ASN A 301 -10.22 -10.49 -17.61
C ASN A 301 -8.71 -10.81 -17.67
N THR A 302 -8.33 -11.90 -17.03
CA THR A 302 -6.93 -12.30 -16.84
C THR A 302 -6.19 -12.57 -18.15
N ASP A 303 -6.90 -12.92 -19.22
CA ASP A 303 -6.38 -13.20 -20.55
C ASP A 303 -5.93 -11.94 -21.30
N THR A 304 -6.63 -10.83 -21.09
CA THR A 304 -6.33 -9.55 -21.76
C THR A 304 -5.57 -8.56 -20.89
N ASN A 305 -5.41 -8.87 -19.60
CA ASN A 305 -4.74 -7.98 -18.64
C ASN A 305 -3.67 -8.71 -17.82
N PRO A 306 -2.72 -9.43 -18.46
CA PRO A 306 -1.68 -10.16 -17.72
C PRO A 306 -0.78 -9.21 -16.95
N GLN A 307 -0.25 -9.69 -15.82
CA GLN A 307 0.72 -8.94 -15.02
C GLN A 307 1.97 -8.61 -15.85
N GLY A 308 2.40 -7.36 -15.83
CA GLY A 308 3.52 -6.82 -16.61
C GLY A 308 3.12 -6.38 -18.03
N GLY A 309 1.89 -6.64 -18.46
CA GLY A 309 1.34 -6.17 -19.73
C GLY A 309 0.82 -4.73 -19.67
N VAL A 310 0.47 -4.17 -20.82
CA VAL A 310 -0.26 -2.90 -20.90
C VAL A 310 -1.73 -3.17 -20.54
N PRO A 311 -2.29 -2.52 -19.51
CA PRO A 311 -3.65 -2.75 -19.08
C PRO A 311 -4.68 -2.38 -20.15
N GLN A 312 -5.66 -3.27 -20.38
CA GLN A 312 -6.74 -3.10 -21.35
C GLN A 312 -8.14 -3.05 -20.69
N MET A 313 -8.20 -2.89 -19.36
CA MET A 313 -9.46 -2.82 -18.64
C MET A 313 -10.25 -1.57 -19.05
N ASN A 314 -11.58 -1.72 -19.20
CA ASN A 314 -12.46 -0.60 -19.47
C ASN A 314 -12.44 0.41 -18.30
N CYS A 315 -12.16 1.68 -18.60
CA CYS A 315 -11.97 2.68 -17.55
C CYS A 315 -13.25 3.06 -16.79
N ALA A 316 -14.43 2.85 -17.36
CA ALA A 316 -15.68 3.02 -16.61
C ALA A 316 -15.84 1.92 -15.55
N VAL A 317 -15.45 0.68 -15.87
CA VAL A 317 -15.40 -0.43 -14.91
C VAL A 317 -14.40 -0.12 -13.80
N VAL A 318 -13.20 0.36 -14.12
CA VAL A 318 -12.19 0.74 -13.12
C VAL A 318 -12.73 1.81 -12.17
N ARG A 319 -13.39 2.86 -12.70
CA ARG A 319 -13.97 3.93 -11.86
C ARG A 319 -15.08 3.41 -10.94
N ILE A 320 -15.90 2.48 -11.40
CA ILE A 320 -16.93 1.86 -10.55
C ILE A 320 -16.26 1.07 -9.42
N PHE A 321 -15.24 0.27 -9.70
CA PHE A 321 -14.52 -0.44 -8.65
C PHE A 321 -13.87 0.52 -7.63
N ARG A 322 -13.24 1.62 -8.10
CA ARG A 322 -12.69 2.66 -7.20
C ARG A 322 -13.76 3.31 -6.32
N LYS A 323 -14.96 3.54 -6.87
CA LYS A 323 -16.13 4.03 -6.11
C LYS A 323 -16.55 3.07 -5.00
N TRP A 324 -16.41 1.77 -5.22
CA TRP A 324 -16.73 0.72 -4.26
C TRP A 324 -15.54 0.32 -3.37
N GLY A 325 -14.50 1.14 -3.32
CA GLY A 325 -13.39 0.99 -2.39
C GLY A 325 -12.31 0.01 -2.85
N PHE A 326 -12.06 -0.10 -4.16
CA PHE A 326 -10.97 -0.89 -4.70
C PHE A 326 -9.88 -0.02 -5.32
N ALA A 327 -8.62 -0.38 -5.07
CA ALA A 327 -7.47 0.01 -5.85
C ALA A 327 -7.35 -0.92 -7.07
N TRP A 328 -6.91 -0.38 -8.21
CA TRP A 328 -6.72 -1.15 -9.43
C TRP A 328 -5.25 -1.37 -9.75
N GLY A 329 -4.86 -2.62 -9.97
CA GLY A 329 -3.48 -3.03 -10.24
C GLY A 329 -2.92 -2.55 -11.59
N GLY A 330 -3.75 -2.00 -12.49
CA GLY A 330 -3.28 -1.45 -13.77
C GLY A 330 -2.26 -0.32 -13.62
N ASN A 331 -2.24 0.35 -12.46
CA ASN A 331 -1.25 1.39 -12.12
C ASN A 331 -0.17 0.89 -11.13
N PHE A 332 -0.13 -0.40 -10.84
CA PHE A 332 0.97 -0.99 -10.04
C PHE A 332 2.27 -1.01 -10.84
N TRP A 333 3.33 -1.41 -10.20
CA TRP A 333 4.59 -1.58 -10.85
C TRP A 333 5.28 -2.90 -10.43
N PRO A 334 5.35 -3.88 -11.36
CA PRO A 334 4.77 -3.88 -12.71
C PRO A 334 3.23 -3.79 -12.70
N ALA A 335 2.65 -3.29 -13.80
CA ALA A 335 1.21 -3.22 -13.95
C ALA A 335 0.57 -4.62 -13.83
N ASP A 336 -0.59 -4.70 -13.16
CA ASP A 336 -1.38 -5.91 -13.00
C ASP A 336 -2.85 -5.59 -13.33
N GLY A 337 -3.14 -5.46 -14.61
CA GLY A 337 -4.41 -4.91 -15.10
C GLY A 337 -5.64 -5.74 -14.75
N MET A 338 -5.48 -7.04 -14.43
CA MET A 338 -6.57 -7.90 -13.98
C MET A 338 -6.96 -7.66 -12.52
N HIS A 339 -6.03 -7.14 -11.69
CA HIS A 339 -6.10 -7.14 -10.24
C HIS A 339 -6.84 -5.92 -9.66
N PHE A 340 -7.84 -6.18 -8.83
CA PHE A 340 -8.53 -5.18 -8.00
C PHE A 340 -8.38 -5.58 -6.54
N GLU A 341 -7.89 -4.67 -5.70
CA GLU A 341 -7.64 -4.90 -4.28
C GLU A 341 -8.49 -3.98 -3.42
N TYR A 342 -9.24 -4.54 -2.47
CA TYR A 342 -10.12 -3.77 -1.59
C TYR A 342 -9.29 -2.93 -0.60
N VAL A 343 -9.59 -1.63 -0.54
CA VAL A 343 -8.95 -0.66 0.35
C VAL A 343 -9.92 0.03 1.31
N GLY A 344 -11.22 -0.26 1.21
CA GLY A 344 -12.24 0.16 2.16
C GLY A 344 -12.77 1.58 1.97
N GLU A 345 -12.10 2.43 1.21
CA GLU A 345 -12.50 3.81 0.98
C GLU A 345 -12.74 4.12 -0.49
N ARG A 346 -13.66 5.04 -0.74
CA ARG A 346 -13.99 5.49 -2.10
C ARG A 346 -12.84 6.31 -2.69
N ARG A 347 -12.43 5.99 -3.92
CA ARG A 347 -11.28 6.61 -4.60
C ARG A 347 -11.56 7.03 -6.05
N ASP A 348 -12.82 7.23 -6.41
CA ASP A 348 -13.23 7.70 -7.74
C ASP A 348 -13.23 9.22 -7.88
N GLN A 349 -12.74 9.96 -6.88
CA GLN A 349 -12.71 11.42 -6.88
C GLN A 349 -11.84 11.97 -8.01
N LEU A 350 -12.28 13.11 -8.55
CA LEU A 350 -11.56 13.80 -9.62
C LEU A 350 -10.21 14.35 -9.13
N GLY A 351 -9.22 14.36 -10.03
CA GLY A 351 -7.92 14.98 -9.77
C GLY A 351 -6.83 14.08 -9.24
N TYR A 352 -7.11 12.80 -8.95
CA TYR A 352 -6.04 11.85 -8.62
C TYR A 352 -5.20 11.52 -9.86
N PRO A 353 -3.86 11.63 -9.81
CA PRO A 353 -2.99 11.26 -10.90
C PRO A 353 -3.00 9.73 -11.09
N SER A 354 -3.14 9.30 -12.32
CA SER A 354 -3.14 7.88 -12.69
C SER A 354 -2.64 7.74 -14.12
N GLN A 355 -1.72 6.84 -14.37
CA GLN A 355 -1.18 6.61 -15.70
C GLN A 355 -2.26 6.03 -16.63
N TYR A 356 -2.99 5.03 -16.13
CA TYR A 356 -4.11 4.40 -16.84
C TYR A 356 -5.42 4.69 -16.13
N CYS A 357 -6.49 4.87 -16.91
CA CYS A 357 -7.82 5.15 -16.40
C CYS A 357 -7.87 6.29 -15.35
N PRO A 358 -7.41 7.49 -15.67
CA PRO A 358 -7.44 8.62 -14.74
C PRO A 358 -8.87 8.99 -14.38
N ASN A 359 -9.08 9.45 -13.15
CA ASN A 359 -10.34 10.04 -12.71
C ASN A 359 -10.41 11.48 -13.20
N ARG A 360 -10.77 11.69 -14.45
CA ARG A 360 -10.95 13.03 -15.05
C ARG A 360 -12.42 13.41 -15.06
N ALA A 361 -12.71 14.68 -14.88
CA ALA A 361 -14.02 15.21 -15.23
C ALA A 361 -14.28 14.92 -16.71
N PRO A 362 -15.52 14.56 -17.11
CA PRO A 362 -15.89 14.57 -18.51
C PRO A 362 -15.53 15.95 -19.06
N LEU A 363 -14.80 15.99 -20.17
CA LEU A 363 -14.59 17.26 -20.87
C LEU A 363 -15.97 17.85 -21.09
N PRO A 364 -16.19 19.15 -20.79
CA PRO A 364 -17.45 19.81 -21.20
C PRO A 364 -17.62 19.56 -22.70
N ALA A 365 -18.83 19.15 -23.08
CA ALA A 365 -19.13 18.91 -24.48
C ALA A 365 -18.72 20.17 -25.23
N VAL A 366 -17.77 20.07 -26.16
CA VAL A 366 -17.36 21.18 -27.03
C VAL A 366 -18.59 21.47 -27.82
N ARG A 367 -19.31 22.55 -27.46
CA ARG A 367 -20.32 23.13 -28.35
C ARG A 367 -19.55 23.65 -29.55
N LEU A 368 -19.58 22.90 -30.61
CA LEU A 368 -19.15 23.47 -31.92
C LEU A 368 -19.88 24.77 -32.13
N PRO A 369 -19.21 25.87 -32.52
CA PRO A 369 -19.88 27.11 -32.85
C PRO A 369 -20.95 26.80 -33.88
N GLN A 370 -22.21 27.06 -33.56
CA GLN A 370 -23.24 27.04 -34.60
C GLN A 370 -22.94 28.21 -35.53
N PHE A 371 -22.59 27.91 -36.76
CA PHE A 371 -22.45 28.91 -37.79
C PHE A 371 -23.80 29.61 -37.93
N GLY A 372 -23.87 30.88 -37.51
CA GLY A 372 -25.03 31.75 -37.74
C GLY A 372 -25.69 32.37 -36.50
N THR A 373 -24.94 32.99 -35.60
CA THR A 373 -25.53 33.95 -34.65
C THR A 373 -24.68 35.22 -34.60
N THR A 374 -25.31 36.29 -35.01
CA THR A 374 -24.83 37.67 -35.02
C THR A 374 -24.40 38.10 -33.62
N THR A 375 -23.20 38.63 -33.52
CA THR A 375 -22.62 39.15 -32.28
C THR A 375 -23.39 40.42 -31.87
N THR A 376 -24.15 40.37 -30.77
CA THR A 376 -24.67 41.56 -30.11
C THR A 376 -23.69 41.92 -29.01
N THR A 377 -22.98 43.03 -29.19
CA THR A 377 -22.11 43.62 -28.15
C THR A 377 -22.97 44.19 -27.03
N VAL A 378 -22.78 43.73 -25.81
CA VAL A 378 -23.35 44.31 -24.58
C VAL A 378 -22.34 45.32 -24.03
N PRO A 379 -22.74 46.55 -23.68
CA PRO A 379 -21.85 47.54 -23.07
C PRO A 379 -21.44 47.14 -21.63
N ALA A 380 -20.24 47.54 -21.25
CA ALA A 380 -19.68 47.30 -19.93
C ALA A 380 -20.45 48.11 -18.86
N GLU A 381 -20.94 47.43 -17.82
CA GLU A 381 -21.46 48.05 -16.60
C GLU A 381 -20.33 48.40 -15.63
N SER A 382 -20.41 49.65 -15.13
CA SER A 382 -19.51 50.27 -14.19
C SER A 382 -19.65 49.68 -12.78
N THR A 383 -18.54 49.31 -12.19
CA THR A 383 -18.40 48.89 -10.80
C THR A 383 -18.60 50.04 -9.84
N THR A 384 -19.62 49.97 -9.00
CA THR A 384 -19.80 50.86 -7.82
C THR A 384 -19.36 50.09 -6.58
N THR A 385 -18.31 50.60 -5.94
CA THR A 385 -17.79 50.14 -4.68
C THR A 385 -18.67 50.65 -3.53
N SER A 386 -19.30 49.79 -2.75
CA SER A 386 -19.94 50.13 -1.46
C SER A 386 -19.11 49.62 -0.30
N THR A 387 -18.53 50.58 0.42
CA THR A 387 -17.90 50.40 1.72
C THR A 387 -18.97 50.28 2.82
N THR A 388 -19.05 49.18 3.53
CA THR A 388 -19.88 49.05 4.74
C THR A 388 -18.95 48.86 5.94
N SER A 389 -18.99 49.80 6.87
CA SER A 389 -18.30 49.85 8.12
C SER A 389 -18.88 48.87 9.16
N ILE A 390 -18.00 48.25 9.91
CA ILE A 390 -18.30 47.36 11.04
C ILE A 390 -18.44 48.20 12.30
N PRO A 391 -19.46 48.03 13.17
CA PRO A 391 -19.41 48.61 14.52
C PRO A 391 -18.84 47.62 15.51
N ASP A 392 -17.92 48.11 16.33
CA ASP A 392 -17.43 47.59 17.59
C ASP A 392 -18.57 47.25 18.57
N SER A 393 -18.48 46.12 19.26
CA SER A 393 -19.24 45.95 20.52
C SER A 393 -18.40 45.23 21.56
N THR A 394 -18.19 46.00 22.55
CA THR A 394 -17.59 45.83 23.87
C THR A 394 -18.01 44.58 24.66
N THR A 395 -17.00 44.09 25.34
CA THR A 395 -16.93 43.20 26.52
C THR A 395 -17.99 43.45 27.60
N THR A 396 -18.55 42.37 28.15
CA THR A 396 -19.01 42.35 29.55
C THR A 396 -18.75 40.98 30.18
N THR A 397 -17.88 40.98 31.14
CA THR A 397 -17.66 39.94 32.15
C THR A 397 -18.73 39.99 33.25
N ALA A 398 -19.17 38.83 33.72
CA ALA A 398 -19.70 38.66 35.09
C ALA A 398 -19.72 37.18 35.52
N PRO A 399 -19.79 36.91 36.86
CA PRO A 399 -18.95 35.90 37.47
C PRO A 399 -19.68 34.63 37.94
N ILE A 400 -18.84 33.73 38.44
CA ILE A 400 -19.02 32.43 39.12
C ILE A 400 -20.02 32.51 40.30
N THR A 401 -20.88 31.52 40.40
CA THR A 401 -21.17 30.72 41.61
C THR A 401 -21.36 29.27 41.22
#